data_a208f6e81c08052b0237a0637df5c231
#
_entry.id   a208f6e81c08052b0237a0637df5c231
#
_cell.length_a   1.000
_cell.length_b   1.000
_cell.length_c   1.000
_cell.angle_alpha   90.00
_cell.angle_beta   90.00
_cell.angle_gamma   90.00
#
_symmetry.space_group_name_H-M   'P 1'
#
loop_
_entity.id
_entity.type
_entity.pdbx_description
1 polymer ?
#
loop_
_entity_poly.entity_id
_entity_poly.type
_entity_poly.pdbx_seq_one_letter_code
_entity_poly.pdbx_strand_id
1 'polypeptide(L)'
;MFPSLLLATALLVPTVTPDVTVPVVAGKHWSVQTGVKDSLYTGQFYVPSLEPKRKCIVKRESNGHYFSTNRRGGYFGAYQMTAPLAVGAGWMMRAELRRLYGFKTGTEIARELRATPAHKWHRFYQDMAFYTIANWNGTGTGLKHWRGGRFHC
;
A
#
# COMPACT_ATOMS: atom_id res chain seq x y z
N MET A 1 22.80 -63.34 0.85
CA MET A 1 21.88 -62.31 0.31
C MET A 1 21.75 -61.23 1.37
N PHE A 2 22.43 -60.11 1.22
CA PHE A 2 22.30 -58.95 2.13
C PHE A 2 21.55 -57.82 1.37
N PRO A 3 20.49 -57.24 1.94
CA PRO A 3 19.82 -56.11 1.30
C PRO A 3 20.63 -54.82 1.54
N SER A 4 21.02 -54.14 0.48
CA SER A 4 21.63 -52.81 0.53
C SER A 4 20.61 -51.76 0.96
N LEU A 5 20.84 -51.16 2.12
CA LEU A 5 20.09 -49.97 2.56
C LEU A 5 20.61 -48.73 1.79
N LEU A 6 19.79 -48.20 0.93
CA LEU A 6 20.02 -46.88 0.31
C LEU A 6 19.63 -45.77 1.30
N LEU A 7 20.62 -45.09 1.87
CA LEU A 7 20.41 -43.86 2.65
C LEU A 7 20.09 -42.70 1.66
N ALA A 8 18.86 -42.26 1.67
CA ALA A 8 18.48 -41.03 0.98
C ALA A 8 18.86 -39.82 1.84
N THR A 9 19.92 -39.12 1.47
CA THR A 9 20.28 -37.82 2.05
C THR A 9 19.36 -36.73 1.48
N ALA A 10 18.43 -36.29 2.29
CA ALA A 10 17.61 -35.10 1.97
C ALA A 10 18.48 -33.86 2.05
N LEU A 11 18.73 -33.21 0.91
CA LEU A 11 19.35 -31.91 0.82
C LEU A 11 18.35 -30.84 1.33
N LEU A 12 18.59 -30.34 2.55
CA LEU A 12 17.92 -29.17 3.08
C LEU A 12 18.36 -27.94 2.23
N VAL A 13 17.51 -27.54 1.29
CA VAL A 13 17.67 -26.25 0.60
C VAL A 13 17.33 -25.14 1.60
N PRO A 14 18.27 -24.23 1.92
CA PRO A 14 17.96 -23.10 2.79
C PRO A 14 16.93 -22.23 2.08
N THR A 15 15.72 -22.12 2.62
CA THR A 15 14.73 -21.15 2.22
C THR A 15 15.21 -19.78 2.67
N VAL A 16 15.84 -19.03 1.75
CA VAL A 16 16.13 -17.60 1.96
C VAL A 16 14.78 -16.89 1.98
N THR A 17 14.28 -16.62 3.19
CA THR A 17 13.15 -15.68 3.34
C THR A 17 13.66 -14.30 2.90
N PRO A 18 13.04 -13.64 1.89
CA PRO A 18 13.43 -12.29 1.54
C PRO A 18 13.29 -11.41 2.77
N ASP A 19 14.35 -10.70 3.11
CA ASP A 19 14.34 -9.68 4.17
C ASP A 19 13.35 -8.58 3.77
N VAL A 20 12.11 -8.71 4.24
CA VAL A 20 11.04 -7.74 3.96
C VAL A 20 11.29 -6.55 4.85
N THR A 21 12.08 -5.61 4.36
CA THR A 21 12.27 -4.33 5.04
C THR A 21 10.93 -3.61 5.16
N VAL A 22 10.47 -3.44 6.40
CA VAL A 22 9.23 -2.71 6.70
C VAL A 22 9.43 -1.24 6.36
N PRO A 23 8.70 -0.66 5.40
CA PRO A 23 8.81 0.77 5.13
C PRO A 23 8.39 1.57 6.38
N VAL A 24 9.17 2.58 6.75
CA VAL A 24 8.83 3.49 7.85
C VAL A 24 7.55 4.24 7.47
N VAL A 25 6.57 4.32 8.39
CA VAL A 25 5.27 4.96 8.11
C VAL A 25 5.44 6.44 7.78
N ALA A 26 6.20 7.16 8.61
CA ALA A 26 6.52 8.56 8.39
C ALA A 26 8.01 8.72 8.16
N GLY A 27 8.41 9.26 7.01
CA GLY A 27 9.83 9.43 6.71
C GLY A 27 10.11 10.51 5.66
N LYS A 28 11.27 11.13 5.77
CA LYS A 28 11.75 12.16 4.84
C LYS A 28 12.37 11.56 3.55
N HIS A 29 11.84 10.46 3.05
CA HIS A 29 12.38 9.81 1.84
C HIS A 29 11.79 10.46 0.58
N TRP A 30 12.17 11.68 0.34
CA TRP A 30 11.65 12.53 -0.75
C TRP A 30 11.84 11.92 -2.15
N SER A 31 12.90 11.18 -2.38
CA SER A 31 13.21 10.61 -3.70
C SER A 31 12.19 9.57 -4.19
N VAL A 32 11.56 8.82 -3.28
CA VAL A 32 10.52 7.85 -3.63
C VAL A 32 9.11 8.45 -3.60
N GLN A 33 8.95 9.64 -2.99
CA GLN A 33 7.68 10.32 -2.77
C GLN A 33 7.24 11.21 -3.93
N THR A 34 7.89 11.12 -5.08
CA THR A 34 7.59 11.95 -6.25
C THR A 34 7.47 11.14 -7.52
N GLY A 35 6.62 11.63 -8.43
CA GLY A 35 6.43 11.09 -9.76
C GLY A 35 5.26 10.11 -9.87
N VAL A 36 4.71 10.04 -11.09
CA VAL A 36 3.66 9.09 -11.48
C VAL A 36 4.34 7.80 -11.92
N LYS A 37 4.64 6.93 -10.98
CA LYS A 37 5.39 5.68 -11.18
C LYS A 37 4.49 4.48 -10.86
N ASP A 38 4.99 3.26 -11.10
CA ASP A 38 4.31 2.03 -10.71
C ASP A 38 4.09 1.96 -9.19
N SER A 39 3.02 1.29 -8.79
CA SER A 39 2.71 1.09 -7.37
C SER A 39 3.83 0.36 -6.66
N LEU A 40 4.18 0.82 -5.47
CA LEU A 40 5.05 0.07 -4.57
C LEU A 40 4.33 -1.06 -3.84
N TYR A 41 2.99 -1.01 -3.81
CA TYR A 41 2.18 -2.07 -3.22
C TYR A 41 1.65 -3.02 -4.30
N THR A 42 1.90 -4.32 -4.11
CA THR A 42 1.44 -5.40 -4.99
C THR A 42 0.82 -6.55 -4.19
N GLY A 43 0.27 -6.26 -3.00
CA GLY A 43 -0.31 -7.26 -2.10
C GLY A 43 -1.73 -7.69 -2.47
N GLN A 44 -2.48 -8.18 -1.47
CA GLN A 44 -3.78 -8.83 -1.64
C GLN A 44 -4.82 -8.01 -2.43
N PHE A 45 -4.84 -6.68 -2.24
CA PHE A 45 -5.81 -5.80 -2.89
C PHE A 45 -5.34 -5.25 -4.24
N TYR A 46 -4.10 -5.54 -4.63
CA TYR A 46 -3.54 -5.05 -5.89
C TYR A 46 -4.26 -5.67 -7.10
N VAL A 47 -4.66 -4.81 -8.03
CA VAL A 47 -5.29 -5.21 -9.29
C VAL A 47 -4.53 -4.57 -10.44
N PRO A 48 -3.75 -5.34 -11.23
CA PRO A 48 -2.93 -4.80 -12.32
C PRO A 48 -3.73 -3.96 -13.33
N SER A 49 -4.96 -4.35 -13.64
CA SER A 49 -5.82 -3.61 -14.58
C SER A 49 -6.28 -2.23 -14.07
N LEU A 50 -6.16 -1.97 -12.77
CA LEU A 50 -6.42 -0.65 -12.18
C LEU A 50 -5.20 0.29 -12.20
N GLU A 51 -4.01 -0.20 -12.53
CA GLU A 51 -2.77 0.59 -12.48
C GLU A 51 -2.80 1.83 -13.40
N PRO A 52 -3.28 1.76 -14.65
CA PRO A 52 -3.45 2.94 -15.48
C PRO A 52 -4.39 3.99 -14.85
N LYS A 53 -5.49 3.54 -14.26
CA LYS A 53 -6.44 4.42 -13.55
C LYS A 53 -5.82 5.04 -12.31
N ARG A 54 -5.09 4.27 -11.51
CA ARG A 54 -4.35 4.79 -10.35
C ARG A 54 -3.38 5.89 -10.75
N LYS A 55 -2.58 5.68 -11.79
CA LYS A 55 -1.63 6.68 -12.31
C LYS A 55 -2.34 7.94 -12.78
N CYS A 56 -3.46 7.80 -13.48
CA CYS A 56 -4.30 8.93 -13.89
C CYS A 56 -4.78 9.74 -12.67
N ILE A 57 -5.29 9.06 -11.63
CA ILE A 57 -5.73 9.70 -10.38
C ILE A 57 -4.58 10.43 -9.70
N VAL A 58 -3.43 9.79 -9.50
CA VAL A 58 -2.24 10.40 -8.89
C VAL A 58 -1.78 11.63 -9.67
N LYS A 59 -1.78 11.56 -11.00
CA LYS A 59 -1.46 12.70 -11.86
C LYS A 59 -2.43 13.86 -11.64
N ARG A 60 -3.73 13.58 -11.64
CA ARG A 60 -4.79 14.57 -11.49
C ARG A 60 -4.79 15.21 -10.11
N GLU A 61 -4.70 14.41 -9.05
CA GLU A 61 -4.88 14.87 -7.67
C GLU A 61 -3.66 15.62 -7.11
N SER A 62 -2.45 15.21 -7.48
CA SER A 62 -1.22 15.73 -6.88
C SER A 62 -0.07 15.94 -7.85
N ASN A 63 -0.24 15.64 -9.14
CA ASN A 63 0.86 15.58 -10.11
C ASN A 63 2.02 14.67 -9.67
N GLY A 64 1.72 13.59 -8.93
CA GLY A 64 2.72 12.64 -8.44
C GLY A 64 3.41 13.05 -7.14
N HIS A 65 2.92 14.04 -6.43
CA HIS A 65 3.51 14.47 -5.14
C HIS A 65 2.83 13.77 -3.96
N TYR A 66 3.48 12.75 -3.40
CA TYR A 66 2.94 11.97 -2.29
C TYR A 66 2.88 12.74 -0.96
N PHE A 67 3.60 13.84 -0.83
CA PHE A 67 3.56 14.76 0.31
C PHE A 67 2.62 15.96 0.11
N SER A 68 1.84 15.97 -0.95
CA SER A 68 0.92 17.07 -1.27
C SER A 68 -0.12 17.30 -0.17
N THR A 69 -0.39 18.56 0.10
CA THR A 69 -1.43 18.97 1.05
C THR A 69 -2.29 20.06 0.44
N ASN A 70 -3.61 19.89 0.50
CA ASN A 70 -4.57 20.95 0.27
C ASN A 70 -5.27 21.24 1.60
N ARG A 71 -4.68 22.11 2.40
CA ARG A 71 -5.19 22.43 3.75
C ARG A 71 -6.57 23.05 3.75
N ARG A 72 -6.88 23.88 2.75
CA ARG A 72 -8.22 24.52 2.63
C ARG A 72 -9.32 23.50 2.36
N GLY A 73 -9.02 22.48 1.55
CA GLY A 73 -9.96 21.40 1.25
C GLY A 73 -9.89 20.21 2.21
N GLY A 74 -8.88 20.16 3.10
CA GLY A 74 -8.68 19.02 4.00
C GLY A 74 -8.25 17.75 3.29
N TYR A 75 -7.49 17.86 2.19
CA TYR A 75 -7.03 16.74 1.36
C TYR A 75 -5.51 16.54 1.47
N PHE A 76 -5.07 15.28 1.52
CA PHE A 76 -3.70 14.91 1.84
C PHE A 76 -3.17 13.78 0.96
N GLY A 77 -1.88 13.87 0.62
CA GLY A 77 -1.12 12.83 -0.09
C GLY A 77 -1.37 12.81 -1.59
N ALA A 78 -0.78 11.80 -2.25
CA ALA A 78 -0.86 11.65 -3.71
C ALA A 78 -2.30 11.48 -4.22
N TYR A 79 -3.14 10.89 -3.41
CA TYR A 79 -4.54 10.58 -3.72
C TYR A 79 -5.53 11.62 -3.17
N GLN A 80 -5.05 12.69 -2.54
CA GLN A 80 -5.86 13.75 -1.94
C GLN A 80 -6.98 13.17 -1.04
N MET A 81 -6.60 12.26 -0.14
CA MET A 81 -7.52 11.65 0.81
C MET A 81 -7.92 12.64 1.91
N THR A 82 -9.20 12.64 2.30
CA THR A 82 -9.63 13.31 3.52
C THR A 82 -9.11 12.59 4.77
N ALA A 83 -9.01 13.29 5.89
CA ALA A 83 -8.56 12.66 7.14
C ALA A 83 -9.45 11.47 7.57
N PRO A 84 -10.79 11.53 7.52
CA PRO A 84 -11.64 10.36 7.80
C PRO A 84 -11.39 9.20 6.85
N LEU A 85 -11.19 9.45 5.55
CA LEU A 85 -10.90 8.39 4.57
C LEU A 85 -9.56 7.73 4.86
N ALA A 86 -8.51 8.49 5.20
CA ALA A 86 -7.20 7.96 5.56
C ALA A 86 -7.26 7.11 6.85
N VAL A 87 -7.98 7.56 7.88
CA VAL A 87 -8.21 6.79 9.10
C VAL A 87 -8.94 5.48 8.79
N GLY A 88 -10.00 5.54 7.98
CA GLY A 88 -10.73 4.37 7.51
C GLY A 88 -9.83 3.38 6.75
N ALA A 89 -9.00 3.89 5.85
CA ALA A 89 -8.01 3.08 5.14
C ALA A 89 -7.05 2.37 6.10
N GLY A 90 -6.55 3.06 7.13
CA GLY A 90 -5.69 2.45 8.16
C GLY A 90 -6.36 1.29 8.92
N TRP A 91 -7.68 1.36 9.13
CA TRP A 91 -8.44 0.23 9.67
C TRP A 91 -8.57 -0.91 8.66
N MET A 92 -8.90 -0.61 7.42
CA MET A 92 -9.07 -1.60 6.35
C MET A 92 -7.76 -2.34 6.04
N MET A 93 -6.63 -1.65 6.03
CA MET A 93 -5.31 -2.22 5.77
C MET A 93 -4.79 -3.14 6.89
N ARG A 94 -5.36 -3.10 8.10
CA ARG A 94 -4.82 -3.78 9.29
C ARG A 94 -4.60 -5.29 9.08
N ALA A 95 -5.56 -5.98 8.47
CA ALA A 95 -5.45 -7.42 8.24
C ALA A 95 -4.30 -7.75 7.30
N GLU A 96 -4.17 -7.02 6.21
CA GLU A 96 -3.09 -7.19 5.23
C GLU A 96 -1.72 -6.83 5.82
N LEU A 97 -1.63 -5.76 6.62
CA LEU A 97 -0.39 -5.40 7.32
C LEU A 97 0.05 -6.49 8.30
N ARG A 98 -0.90 -7.12 9.00
CA ARG A 98 -0.60 -8.27 9.86
C ARG A 98 -0.12 -9.48 9.07
N ARG A 99 -0.68 -9.72 7.90
CA ARG A 99 -0.26 -10.79 6.99
C ARG A 99 1.16 -10.54 6.48
N LEU A 100 1.50 -9.29 6.12
CA LEU A 100 2.80 -8.93 5.57
C LEU A 100 3.91 -8.90 6.63
N TYR A 101 3.63 -8.37 7.83
CA TYR A 101 4.65 -8.03 8.82
C TYR A 101 4.48 -8.73 10.18
N GLY A 102 3.54 -9.66 10.28
CA GLY A 102 3.20 -10.32 11.54
C GLY A 102 2.22 -9.51 12.39
N PHE A 103 1.57 -10.20 13.34
CA PHE A 103 0.45 -9.65 14.11
C PHE A 103 0.80 -8.36 14.87
N LYS A 104 1.93 -8.36 15.60
CA LYS A 104 2.36 -7.22 16.43
C LYS A 104 2.73 -6.03 15.55
N THR A 105 3.71 -6.19 14.67
CA THR A 105 4.23 -5.13 13.81
C THR A 105 3.15 -4.56 12.90
N GLY A 106 2.35 -5.41 12.25
CA GLY A 106 1.26 -4.96 11.38
C GLY A 106 0.17 -4.19 12.12
N THR A 107 -0.07 -4.53 13.41
CA THR A 107 -1.01 -3.78 14.26
C THR A 107 -0.46 -2.40 14.61
N GLU A 108 0.82 -2.32 14.93
CA GLU A 108 1.51 -1.06 15.27
C GLU A 108 1.53 -0.12 14.06
N ILE A 109 1.89 -0.61 12.87
CA ILE A 109 1.86 0.15 11.62
C ILE A 109 0.45 0.68 11.36
N ALA A 110 -0.58 -0.16 11.44
CA ALA A 110 -1.96 0.27 11.22
C ALA A 110 -2.40 1.35 12.21
N ARG A 111 -1.94 1.30 13.47
CA ARG A 111 -2.20 2.33 14.48
C ARG A 111 -1.49 3.64 14.12
N GLU A 112 -0.22 3.57 13.73
CA GLU A 112 0.56 4.74 13.35
C GLU A 112 -0.01 5.44 12.12
N LEU A 113 -0.44 4.69 11.09
CA LEU A 113 -1.11 5.24 9.91
C LEU A 113 -2.36 6.04 10.30
N ARG A 114 -3.20 5.53 11.21
CA ARG A 114 -4.39 6.26 11.67
C ARG A 114 -4.08 7.53 12.46
N ALA A 115 -2.94 7.56 13.14
CA ALA A 115 -2.48 8.71 13.91
C ALA A 115 -1.71 9.74 13.08
N THR A 116 -1.33 9.39 11.84
CA THR A 116 -0.45 10.21 10.99
C THR A 116 -1.22 10.68 9.75
N PRO A 117 -1.20 11.98 9.39
CA PRO A 117 -1.82 12.45 8.15
C PRO A 117 -1.25 11.79 6.90
N ALA A 118 -2.09 11.47 5.92
CA ALA A 118 -1.72 10.67 4.75
C ALA A 118 -0.54 11.23 3.93
N HIS A 119 -0.36 12.55 3.87
CA HIS A 119 0.78 13.16 3.17
C HIS A 119 2.15 12.89 3.84
N LYS A 120 2.15 12.39 5.07
CA LYS A 120 3.37 11.96 5.78
C LYS A 120 3.64 10.47 5.64
N TRP A 121 2.70 9.69 5.11
CA TRP A 121 2.89 8.26 4.91
C TRP A 121 3.91 8.00 3.82
N HIS A 122 4.73 6.98 4.00
CA HIS A 122 5.55 6.45 2.92
C HIS A 122 4.67 6.07 1.72
N ARG A 123 5.16 6.27 0.51
CA ARG A 123 4.45 5.99 -0.74
C ARG A 123 3.80 4.62 -0.77
N PHE A 124 4.50 3.59 -0.28
CA PHE A 124 3.97 2.23 -0.19
C PHE A 124 2.60 2.17 0.48
N TYR A 125 2.43 2.87 1.62
CA TYR A 125 1.17 2.86 2.35
C TYR A 125 0.07 3.69 1.68
N GLN A 126 0.43 4.74 0.97
CA GLN A 126 -0.55 5.51 0.19
C GLN A 126 -1.05 4.69 -1.01
N ASP A 127 -0.15 3.99 -1.73
CA ASP A 127 -0.51 3.09 -2.81
C ASP A 127 -1.36 1.91 -2.28
N MET A 128 -0.97 1.33 -1.14
CA MET A 128 -1.75 0.29 -0.47
C MET A 128 -3.16 0.78 -0.09
N ALA A 129 -3.28 1.98 0.45
CA ALA A 129 -4.58 2.57 0.80
C ALA A 129 -5.47 2.73 -0.43
N PHE A 130 -4.92 3.21 -1.55
CA PHE A 130 -5.66 3.31 -2.80
C PHE A 130 -6.26 1.97 -3.22
N TYR A 131 -5.45 0.92 -3.32
CA TYR A 131 -5.94 -0.40 -3.72
C TYR A 131 -6.89 -1.02 -2.71
N THR A 132 -6.61 -0.86 -1.42
CA THR A 132 -7.50 -1.35 -0.36
C THR A 132 -8.87 -0.69 -0.45
N ILE A 133 -8.95 0.63 -0.59
CA ILE A 133 -10.22 1.36 -0.73
C ILE A 133 -10.91 0.96 -2.05
N ALA A 134 -10.18 0.99 -3.16
CA ALA A 134 -10.75 0.74 -4.48
C ALA A 134 -11.32 -0.67 -4.62
N ASN A 135 -10.66 -1.68 -4.03
CA ASN A 135 -10.95 -3.09 -4.25
C ASN A 135 -11.31 -3.87 -2.97
N TRP A 136 -11.74 -3.19 -1.91
CA TRP A 136 -12.05 -3.82 -0.63
C TRP A 136 -12.99 -5.02 -0.73
N ASN A 137 -14.02 -4.92 -1.53
CA ASN A 137 -15.02 -5.95 -1.77
C ASN A 137 -14.89 -6.66 -3.14
N GLY A 138 -13.78 -6.47 -3.83
CA GLY A 138 -13.53 -7.05 -5.15
C GLY A 138 -14.31 -6.41 -6.30
N THR A 139 -15.13 -5.39 -6.06
CA THR A 139 -16.04 -4.80 -7.05
C THR A 139 -15.57 -3.47 -7.64
N GLY A 140 -14.49 -2.91 -7.12
CA GLY A 140 -14.00 -1.58 -7.54
C GLY A 140 -14.88 -0.40 -7.13
N THR A 141 -15.90 -0.61 -6.30
CA THR A 141 -16.86 0.44 -5.89
C THR A 141 -16.21 1.57 -5.10
N GLY A 142 -15.09 1.31 -4.43
CA GLY A 142 -14.33 2.33 -3.69
C GLY A 142 -13.72 3.41 -4.58
N LEU A 143 -13.62 3.22 -5.89
CA LEU A 143 -13.19 4.24 -6.85
C LEU A 143 -14.08 5.48 -6.86
N LYS A 144 -15.30 5.40 -6.31
CA LYS A 144 -16.22 6.56 -6.17
C LYS A 144 -15.59 7.74 -5.43
N HIS A 145 -14.62 7.50 -4.53
CA HIS A 145 -13.91 8.56 -3.82
C HIS A 145 -13.08 9.48 -4.75
N TRP A 146 -12.76 9.01 -5.97
CA TRP A 146 -11.97 9.74 -6.96
C TRP A 146 -12.73 10.02 -8.27
N ARG A 147 -14.08 9.93 -8.26
CA ARG A 147 -14.90 10.18 -9.46
C ARG A 147 -15.11 11.66 -9.77
N GLY A 148 -14.88 12.56 -8.81
CA GLY A 148 -15.02 14.00 -9.00
C GLY A 148 -13.85 14.62 -9.76
N GLY A 149 -14.08 15.81 -10.36
CA GLY A 149 -13.04 16.62 -10.97
C GLY A 149 -13.17 16.82 -12.48
N ARG A 150 -12.37 17.76 -12.99
CA ARG A 150 -12.41 18.23 -14.39
C ARG A 150 -11.95 17.20 -15.42
N PHE A 151 -11.12 16.25 -15.00
CA PHE A 151 -10.53 15.23 -15.86
C PHE A 151 -10.90 13.85 -15.32
N HIS A 152 -11.70 13.14 -16.09
CA HIS A 152 -12.14 11.81 -15.72
C HIS A 152 -10.99 10.79 -15.90
N CYS A 153 -10.70 10.07 -14.87
CA CYS A 153 -9.92 8.85 -14.97
C CYS A 153 -10.92 7.67 -15.11
#